data_b423f1794ffad1ca619fc133b3c3b9af
#
_entry.id   b423f1794ffad1ca619fc133b3c3b9af
#
_cell.length_a   1.000
_cell.length_b   1.000
_cell.length_c   1.000
_cell.angle_alpha   90.00
_cell.angle_beta   90.00
_cell.angle_gamma   90.00
#
_symmetry.space_group_name_H-M   'P 1'
#
loop_
_entity.id
_entity.type
_entity.pdbx_description
1 polymer ?
#
loop_
_entity_poly.entity_id
_entity_poly.type
_entity_poly.pdbx_seq_one_letter_code
_entity_poly.pdbx_strand_id
1 'polypeptide(L)'
;MLCETFLFHGYLILVFLSGSVAQFVSNESIKLHDILKPSDTHRLFDTLQYSVQEQYSDSHLSFDVSTIYNYSEKPISIGKLNRKYRDILYEGDMAISYKQLSLIVNGSTEYRKAAKPRLKDKKNLRNKRQAYLDQNYPATIWKNGVPFMFHESLSPSAKAAILKAIHFWYRETCIEFRPRTFQKEYLLFIGNDEGCWSTVGRDASQGKQVVSIGDGCEHFGVTSHELAHALGIFHEQSRYDRDESVTFNPRVVEKDLLFNFAKISPRQMSTYGLPYDVGSVMHYTPTEFSNFPSIPTLTTIDKNLQQTMGQLEGPSFIDVHIVNQHYQCQEKCATLAPCQNGGFTNSRNCKICKCPTGFGGVYCQLIAPSFSKFCGGVLNAEETPRRFDITIRQSTSVRSKSCIYHIKAPDGKKVIVEILKIDSKCIEGCYQDGLELKMKSDFRPVGYRFCCPESSRRRIMSESNLVPFIVYSKEENFSVSFEYSFVSSSARFDDGNIVEDVVIENPDGVFVSDSESSLLQKLGFRKSL
;
A
#
# COMPACT_ATOMS: atom_id res chain seq x y z
N MET A 1 -0.68 -24.84 -35.82
CA MET A 1 -2.04 -25.35 -35.74
C MET A 1 -2.08 -26.35 -34.57
N LEU A 2 -2.25 -25.88 -33.37
CA LEU A 2 -2.57 -26.68 -32.19
C LEU A 2 -3.45 -25.81 -31.32
N CYS A 3 -4.68 -26.23 -31.15
CA CYS A 3 -5.74 -25.58 -30.40
C CYS A 3 -5.74 -26.24 -29.01
N GLU A 4 -5.30 -25.55 -27.97
CA GLU A 4 -5.54 -25.97 -26.59
C GLU A 4 -6.75 -25.22 -26.03
N THR A 5 -7.82 -25.94 -25.87
CA THR A 5 -9.07 -25.49 -25.26
C THR A 5 -8.97 -25.63 -23.75
N PHE A 6 -8.94 -24.50 -23.02
CA PHE A 6 -9.20 -24.48 -21.57
C PHE A 6 -10.66 -24.06 -21.33
N LEU A 7 -11.46 -25.03 -20.94
CA LEU A 7 -12.82 -24.84 -20.45
C LEU A 7 -12.78 -24.44 -18.96
N PHE A 8 -13.08 -23.19 -18.65
CA PHE A 8 -13.54 -22.77 -17.33
C PHE A 8 -14.82 -21.96 -17.46
N HIS A 9 -15.89 -22.55 -16.92
CA HIS A 9 -17.24 -21.99 -16.67
C HIS A 9 -17.57 -20.59 -17.23
N GLY A 10 -18.15 -20.56 -18.41
CA GLY A 10 -19.24 -19.65 -18.69
C GLY A 10 -18.93 -18.35 -19.44
N TYR A 11 -17.68 -18.09 -19.93
CA TYR A 11 -17.46 -17.10 -20.98
C TYR A 11 -16.27 -17.49 -21.84
N LEU A 12 -16.56 -17.81 -23.08
CA LEU A 12 -15.59 -18.07 -24.13
C LEU A 12 -14.92 -16.75 -24.50
N ILE A 13 -13.78 -16.41 -23.89
CA ILE A 13 -12.91 -15.36 -24.40
C ILE A 13 -12.01 -16.03 -25.43
N LEU A 14 -12.44 -16.02 -26.69
CA LEU A 14 -11.61 -16.28 -27.85
C LEU A 14 -10.52 -15.19 -27.91
N VAL A 15 -9.36 -15.46 -27.29
CA VAL A 15 -8.15 -14.72 -27.63
C VAL A 15 -7.76 -15.20 -29.02
N PHE A 16 -8.21 -14.48 -30.04
CA PHE A 16 -7.64 -14.61 -31.37
C PHE A 16 -6.17 -14.18 -31.30
N LEU A 17 -5.26 -15.15 -31.19
CA LEU A 17 -3.90 -15.03 -31.66
C LEU A 17 -3.90 -15.06 -33.19
N SER A 18 -4.71 -14.22 -33.82
CA SER A 18 -4.53 -13.85 -35.21
C SER A 18 -3.51 -12.73 -35.22
N GLY A 19 -2.41 -12.94 -35.92
CA GLY A 19 -1.25 -12.09 -36.09
C GLY A 19 -1.49 -10.61 -36.41
N SER A 20 -2.10 -9.89 -35.47
CA SER A 20 -2.03 -8.44 -35.42
C SER A 20 -0.75 -8.11 -34.67
N VAL A 21 0.34 -8.06 -35.40
CA VAL A 21 1.62 -7.52 -34.98
C VAL A 21 1.34 -6.15 -34.38
N ALA A 22 1.50 -6.00 -33.05
CA ALA A 22 1.67 -4.69 -32.45
C ALA A 22 2.76 -3.98 -33.27
N GLN A 23 2.42 -2.87 -33.94
CA GLN A 23 3.39 -2.14 -34.75
C GLN A 23 4.55 -1.76 -33.87
N PHE A 24 5.72 -2.34 -34.15
CA PHE A 24 6.98 -1.97 -33.51
C PHE A 24 7.41 -0.61 -34.06
N VAL A 25 7.80 0.29 -33.20
CA VAL A 25 8.44 1.55 -33.59
C VAL A 25 9.84 1.23 -34.06
N SER A 26 10.28 1.86 -35.15
CA SER A 26 11.63 1.73 -35.68
C SER A 26 12.73 2.07 -34.65
N ASN A 27 13.89 1.50 -34.83
CA ASN A 27 15.20 1.51 -34.14
C ASN A 27 15.68 2.83 -33.46
N GLU A 28 14.85 3.78 -33.08
CA GLU A 28 15.27 4.94 -32.30
C GLU A 28 15.46 4.55 -30.84
N SER A 29 16.68 4.62 -30.35
CA SER A 29 16.99 4.50 -28.94
C SER A 29 16.26 5.61 -28.16
N ILE A 30 15.26 5.25 -27.37
CA ILE A 30 14.53 6.20 -26.52
C ILE A 30 15.21 6.24 -25.17
N LYS A 31 15.78 7.39 -24.82
CA LYS A 31 16.45 7.62 -23.52
C LYS A 31 15.61 8.55 -22.65
N LEU A 32 15.71 8.40 -21.34
CA LEU A 32 15.02 9.26 -20.37
C LEU A 32 15.41 10.74 -20.55
N HIS A 33 16.68 11.03 -20.85
CA HIS A 33 17.18 12.37 -21.15
C HIS A 33 16.51 13.06 -22.35
N ASP A 34 15.97 12.26 -23.28
CA ASP A 34 15.25 12.81 -24.45
C ASP A 34 13.79 13.18 -24.07
N ILE A 35 13.27 12.61 -22.98
CA ILE A 35 11.92 12.82 -22.47
C ILE A 35 11.90 13.97 -21.45
N LEU A 36 12.88 13.99 -20.55
CA LEU A 36 13.04 15.00 -19.51
C LEU A 36 14.32 15.80 -19.78
N LYS A 37 14.21 17.13 -19.80
CA LYS A 37 15.35 18.03 -19.87
C LYS A 37 15.83 18.34 -18.44
N PRO A 38 16.97 17.80 -17.98
CA PRO A 38 17.42 17.94 -16.59
C PRO A 38 17.57 19.41 -16.17
N SER A 39 18.05 20.28 -17.06
CA SER A 39 18.26 21.71 -16.79
C SER A 39 17.00 22.44 -16.27
N ASP A 40 15.82 21.99 -16.68
CA ASP A 40 14.58 22.67 -16.35
C ASP A 40 14.01 22.22 -14.98
N THR A 41 14.36 21.01 -14.54
CA THR A 41 13.81 20.40 -13.31
C THR A 41 14.70 20.58 -12.07
N HIS A 42 16.03 20.72 -12.23
CA HIS A 42 16.97 20.84 -11.09
C HIS A 42 16.59 21.94 -10.11
N ARG A 43 16.31 23.14 -10.60
CA ARG A 43 15.93 24.27 -9.72
C ARG A 43 14.66 23.99 -8.90
N LEU A 44 13.74 23.20 -9.45
CA LEU A 44 12.51 22.81 -8.74
C LEU A 44 12.81 21.73 -7.69
N PHE A 45 13.71 20.80 -7.99
CA PHE A 45 14.19 19.81 -7.00
C PHE A 45 14.91 20.50 -5.84
N ASP A 46 15.79 21.48 -6.11
CA ASP A 46 16.44 22.29 -5.07
C ASP A 46 15.41 22.97 -4.15
N THR A 47 14.32 23.47 -4.71
CA THR A 47 13.25 24.11 -3.93
C THR A 47 12.52 23.11 -3.04
N LEU A 48 12.24 21.90 -3.53
CA LEU A 48 11.64 20.83 -2.72
C LEU A 48 12.61 20.33 -1.64
N GLN A 49 13.88 20.15 -1.98
CA GLN A 49 14.94 19.76 -1.05
C GLN A 49 15.07 20.76 0.11
N TYR A 50 15.18 22.04 -0.18
CA TYR A 50 15.20 23.09 0.85
C TYR A 50 13.95 23.02 1.74
N SER A 51 12.82 22.76 1.12
CA SER A 51 11.53 22.58 1.78
C SER A 51 11.51 21.45 2.80
N VAL A 52 12.10 20.30 2.45
CA VAL A 52 12.23 19.15 3.34
C VAL A 52 13.24 19.44 4.45
N GLN A 53 14.39 20.01 4.13
CA GLN A 53 15.39 20.40 5.12
C GLN A 53 14.80 21.35 6.19
N GLU A 54 14.07 22.39 5.79
CA GLU A 54 13.43 23.33 6.72
C GLU A 54 12.38 22.64 7.61
N GLN A 55 11.62 21.69 7.07
CA GLN A 55 10.58 20.97 7.82
C GLN A 55 11.16 20.11 8.95
N TYR A 56 12.35 19.53 8.75
CA TYR A 56 12.95 18.56 9.68
C TYR A 56 14.23 19.09 10.38
N SER A 57 14.58 20.39 10.24
CA SER A 57 15.78 21.00 10.84
C SER A 57 15.79 20.90 12.37
N ASP A 58 14.64 21.05 13.01
CA ASP A 58 14.48 21.11 14.47
C ASP A 58 13.96 19.81 15.09
N SER A 59 13.81 18.74 14.29
CA SER A 59 13.26 17.49 14.78
C SER A 59 14.30 16.73 15.63
N HIS A 60 14.11 16.68 16.95
CA HIS A 60 14.77 15.72 17.83
C HIS A 60 14.14 14.33 17.61
N LEU A 61 14.41 13.71 16.45
CA LEU A 61 13.92 12.38 16.15
C LEU A 61 14.68 11.37 17.02
N SER A 62 13.99 10.81 18.00
CA SER A 62 14.43 9.60 18.68
C SER A 62 14.24 8.44 17.70
N PHE A 63 15.34 7.81 17.31
CA PHE A 63 15.31 6.63 16.46
C PHE A 63 14.99 5.40 17.33
N ASP A 64 13.91 4.69 17.00
CA ASP A 64 13.51 3.48 17.71
C ASP A 64 14.19 2.23 17.09
N VAL A 65 15.18 1.71 17.81
CA VAL A 65 15.94 0.51 17.40
C VAL A 65 15.05 -0.73 17.26
N SER A 66 13.89 -0.77 17.94
CA SER A 66 12.97 -1.91 17.88
C SER A 66 12.28 -2.09 16.51
N THR A 67 12.42 -1.11 15.60
CA THR A 67 11.93 -1.17 14.22
C THR A 67 12.97 -1.69 13.23
N ILE A 68 14.19 -2.01 13.67
CA ILE A 68 15.23 -2.61 12.85
C ILE A 68 15.05 -4.12 12.86
N TYR A 69 14.87 -4.69 11.68
CA TYR A 69 14.81 -6.13 11.46
C TYR A 69 16.02 -6.60 10.65
N ASN A 70 16.52 -7.78 10.97
CA ASN A 70 17.59 -8.40 10.22
C ASN A 70 17.01 -9.23 9.06
N TYR A 71 16.58 -8.55 8.01
CA TYR A 71 16.01 -9.21 6.84
C TYR A 71 17.05 -10.07 6.12
N SER A 72 16.73 -11.35 5.91
CA SER A 72 17.55 -12.29 5.12
C SER A 72 17.51 -11.94 3.63
N GLU A 73 16.38 -11.42 3.17
CA GLU A 73 16.16 -10.96 1.80
C GLU A 73 15.45 -9.61 1.82
N LYS A 74 15.82 -8.76 0.87
CA LYS A 74 15.16 -7.48 0.63
C LYS A 74 14.53 -7.50 -0.75
N PRO A 75 13.34 -6.90 -0.92
CA PRO A 75 12.76 -6.75 -2.24
C PRO A 75 13.68 -5.93 -3.14
N ILE A 76 13.45 -6.04 -4.44
CA ILE A 76 14.10 -5.17 -5.42
C ILE A 76 13.72 -3.73 -5.09
N SER A 77 14.72 -2.88 -4.80
CA SER A 77 14.50 -1.45 -4.63
C SER A 77 14.50 -0.81 -6.02
N ILE A 78 13.37 -0.22 -6.41
CA ILE A 78 13.22 0.52 -7.68
C ILE A 78 14.24 1.66 -7.72
N GLY A 79 14.41 2.41 -6.64
CA GLY A 79 15.41 3.48 -6.56
C GLY A 79 16.85 2.99 -6.74
N LYS A 80 17.19 1.74 -6.36
CA LYS A 80 18.51 1.16 -6.64
C LYS A 80 18.68 0.80 -8.11
N LEU A 81 17.67 0.24 -8.76
CA LEU A 81 17.67 -0.02 -10.19
C LEU A 81 17.81 1.27 -10.98
N ASN A 82 17.17 2.34 -10.50
CA ASN A 82 17.17 3.65 -11.14
C ASN A 82 18.32 4.57 -10.67
N ARG A 83 19.33 4.06 -9.96
CA ARG A 83 20.40 4.89 -9.36
C ARG A 83 21.09 5.83 -10.36
N LYS A 84 21.23 5.42 -11.62
CA LYS A 84 21.82 6.25 -12.68
C LYS A 84 20.94 7.45 -13.08
N TYR A 85 19.67 7.46 -12.70
CA TYR A 85 18.68 8.50 -13.01
C TYR A 85 18.20 9.27 -11.78
N ARG A 86 18.86 9.09 -10.62
CA ARG A 86 18.46 9.67 -9.34
C ARG A 86 18.31 11.20 -9.34
N ASP A 87 19.01 11.87 -10.26
CA ASP A 87 19.01 13.33 -10.40
C ASP A 87 17.92 13.84 -11.36
N ILE A 88 17.20 12.93 -12.03
CA ILE A 88 16.23 13.25 -13.08
C ILE A 88 14.83 12.78 -12.72
N LEU A 89 14.73 11.59 -12.10
CA LEU A 89 13.45 11.02 -11.70
C LEU A 89 13.00 11.62 -10.37
N TYR A 90 11.75 12.04 -10.32
CA TYR A 90 11.10 12.46 -9.09
C TYR A 90 10.69 11.23 -8.30
N GLU A 91 10.99 11.21 -7.00
CA GLU A 91 10.74 10.07 -6.11
C GLU A 91 11.28 8.73 -6.64
N GLY A 92 12.38 8.79 -7.42
CA GLY A 92 13.17 7.63 -7.85
C GLY A 92 12.66 6.88 -9.08
N ASP A 93 11.42 7.08 -9.52
CA ASP A 93 10.80 6.34 -10.63
C ASP A 93 9.74 7.12 -11.43
N MET A 94 9.43 8.34 -11.04
CA MET A 94 8.46 9.16 -11.77
C MET A 94 9.13 10.13 -12.73
N ALA A 95 8.88 9.97 -14.03
CA ALA A 95 9.24 10.92 -15.08
C ALA A 95 8.18 12.04 -15.15
N ILE A 96 8.34 13.07 -14.34
CA ILE A 96 7.40 14.18 -14.20
C ILE A 96 7.77 15.34 -15.13
N SER A 97 6.80 15.85 -15.89
CA SER A 97 6.99 17.05 -16.71
C SER A 97 7.27 18.28 -15.86
N TYR A 98 8.01 19.27 -16.40
CA TYR A 98 8.26 20.55 -15.73
C TYR A 98 6.97 21.20 -15.22
N LYS A 99 5.90 21.15 -16.00
CA LYS A 99 4.59 21.70 -15.63
C LYS A 99 4.02 21.01 -14.38
N GLN A 100 4.03 19.67 -14.34
CA GLN A 100 3.55 18.89 -13.19
C GLN A 100 4.42 19.18 -11.95
N LEU A 101 5.75 19.17 -12.10
CA LEU A 101 6.67 19.45 -11.00
C LEU A 101 6.50 20.88 -10.46
N SER A 102 6.30 21.87 -11.33
CA SER A 102 6.03 23.26 -10.93
C SER A 102 4.75 23.36 -10.09
N LEU A 103 3.69 22.63 -10.45
CA LEU A 103 2.45 22.62 -9.67
C LEU A 103 2.65 21.98 -8.28
N ILE A 104 3.43 20.89 -8.19
CA ILE A 104 3.78 20.23 -6.92
C ILE A 104 4.55 21.21 -6.02
N VAL A 105 5.61 21.84 -6.54
CA VAL A 105 6.45 22.79 -5.79
C VAL A 105 5.63 23.98 -5.28
N ASN A 106 4.83 24.60 -6.14
CA ASN A 106 3.99 25.74 -5.79
C ASN A 106 2.95 25.34 -4.72
N GLY A 107 2.28 24.19 -4.93
CA GLY A 107 1.30 23.69 -3.97
C GLY A 107 1.90 23.35 -2.61
N SER A 108 3.07 22.74 -2.56
CA SER A 108 3.78 22.42 -1.32
C SER A 108 4.21 23.70 -0.58
N THR A 109 4.68 24.71 -1.30
CA THR A 109 5.09 26.01 -0.73
C THR A 109 3.90 26.78 -0.14
N GLU A 110 2.77 26.84 -0.85
CA GLU A 110 1.55 27.49 -0.37
C GLU A 110 0.93 26.78 0.81
N TYR A 111 0.90 25.44 0.79
CA TYR A 111 0.37 24.63 1.87
C TYR A 111 1.13 24.86 3.18
N ARG A 112 2.48 24.95 3.12
CA ARG A 112 3.31 25.25 4.30
C ARG A 112 3.10 26.66 4.84
N LYS A 113 2.98 27.68 3.96
CA LYS A 113 2.68 29.05 4.38
C LYS A 113 1.34 29.14 5.12
N ALA A 114 0.35 28.36 4.71
CA ALA A 114 -0.95 28.29 5.34
C ALA A 114 -0.96 27.49 6.66
N ALA A 115 -0.04 26.52 6.83
CA ALA A 115 0.07 25.66 8.02
C ALA A 115 0.79 26.32 9.21
N LYS A 116 1.43 27.51 9.05
CA LYS A 116 1.90 28.30 10.19
C LYS A 116 0.70 28.70 11.07
N PRO A 117 0.76 28.58 12.41
CA PRO A 117 -0.36 28.22 13.26
C PRO A 117 -1.51 29.24 13.26
N ARG A 118 -2.61 28.90 12.61
CA ARG A 118 -3.95 29.33 12.99
C ARG A 118 -4.66 28.17 13.68
N LEU A 119 -4.53 28.13 14.97
CA LEU A 119 -5.04 27.06 15.89
C LEU A 119 -6.58 26.92 15.92
N LYS A 120 -7.36 27.54 15.04
CA LYS A 120 -8.82 27.59 15.14
C LYS A 120 -9.64 26.97 14.00
N ASP A 121 -9.03 26.51 12.89
CA ASP A 121 -9.81 26.05 11.73
C ASP A 121 -9.63 24.57 11.38
N LYS A 122 -9.60 23.65 12.38
CA LYS A 122 -9.58 22.18 12.11
C LYS A 122 -10.87 21.62 11.47
N LYS A 123 -11.93 22.42 11.27
CA LYS A 123 -13.24 21.89 10.82
C LYS A 123 -13.47 21.86 9.31
N ASN A 124 -12.64 22.50 8.46
CA ASN A 124 -12.93 22.63 7.04
C ASN A 124 -11.95 21.95 6.07
N LEU A 125 -11.00 21.12 6.54
CA LEU A 125 -10.11 20.32 5.67
C LEU A 125 -10.71 18.95 5.33
N ARG A 126 -11.91 18.96 4.74
CA ARG A 126 -12.68 17.71 4.47
C ARG A 126 -12.35 17.02 3.13
N ASN A 127 -11.27 17.38 2.43
CA ASN A 127 -10.89 16.70 1.19
C ASN A 127 -9.49 16.13 1.30
N LYS A 128 -9.37 14.87 1.72
CA LYS A 128 -8.14 14.08 1.75
C LYS A 128 -7.89 13.46 0.36
N ARG A 129 -6.64 13.52 -0.20
CA ARG A 129 -6.40 13.23 -1.63
C ARG A 129 -5.02 12.61 -1.92
N GLN A 130 -4.88 11.50 -2.73
CA GLN A 130 -3.63 10.77 -3.12
C GLN A 130 -3.41 10.64 -4.64
N ALA A 131 -4.44 10.56 -5.46
CA ALA A 131 -4.32 10.54 -6.91
C ALA A 131 -4.07 11.95 -7.47
N TYR A 132 -3.30 12.04 -8.56
CA TYR A 132 -2.94 13.33 -9.17
C TYR A 132 -4.16 14.13 -9.59
N LEU A 133 -4.30 15.29 -9.02
CA LEU A 133 -5.30 16.28 -9.42
C LEU A 133 -4.63 17.61 -9.73
N ASP A 134 -4.98 18.21 -10.84
CA ASP A 134 -4.74 19.61 -11.13
C ASP A 134 -6.02 20.27 -11.63
N GLN A 135 -5.92 21.54 -12.01
CA GLN A 135 -7.05 22.29 -12.55
C GLN A 135 -7.63 21.70 -13.85
N ASN A 136 -6.90 20.79 -14.51
CA ASN A 136 -7.31 20.16 -15.77
C ASN A 136 -8.02 18.80 -15.54
N TYR A 137 -8.09 18.31 -14.31
CA TYR A 137 -8.84 17.08 -14.03
C TYR A 137 -10.31 17.26 -14.43
N PRO A 138 -10.95 16.31 -15.15
CA PRO A 138 -10.50 14.95 -15.44
C PRO A 138 -9.75 14.76 -16.77
N ALA A 139 -9.19 15.81 -17.37
CA ALA A 139 -8.41 15.67 -18.60
C ALA A 139 -7.05 14.96 -18.38
N THR A 140 -6.62 14.82 -17.13
CA THR A 140 -5.38 14.15 -16.71
C THR A 140 -5.52 12.63 -16.50
N ILE A 141 -6.69 12.05 -16.80
CA ILE A 141 -6.92 10.61 -16.77
C ILE A 141 -7.25 10.06 -18.17
N TRP A 142 -7.03 8.77 -18.36
CA TRP A 142 -7.31 8.04 -19.59
C TRP A 142 -8.82 7.67 -19.70
N LYS A 143 -9.66 8.69 -19.74
CA LYS A 143 -11.13 8.52 -19.67
C LYS A 143 -11.70 7.60 -20.77
N ASN A 144 -11.07 7.61 -21.95
CA ASN A 144 -11.49 6.82 -23.12
C ASN A 144 -10.70 5.52 -23.27
N GLY A 145 -10.08 5.04 -22.19
CA GLY A 145 -9.17 3.88 -22.19
C GLY A 145 -7.74 4.26 -22.56
N VAL A 146 -6.83 3.33 -22.32
CA VAL A 146 -5.39 3.46 -22.48
C VAL A 146 -4.94 2.77 -23.76
N PRO A 147 -4.66 3.51 -24.86
CA PRO A 147 -3.98 2.93 -26.00
C PRO A 147 -2.52 2.65 -25.62
N PHE A 148 -1.98 1.49 -25.98
CA PHE A 148 -0.61 1.15 -25.66
C PHE A 148 0.11 0.46 -26.83
N MET A 149 1.42 0.52 -26.83
CA MET A 149 2.26 -0.25 -27.74
C MET A 149 3.57 -0.65 -27.08
N PHE A 150 4.20 -1.68 -27.62
CA PHE A 150 5.49 -2.19 -27.19
C PHE A 150 6.60 -1.70 -28.11
N HIS A 151 7.68 -1.23 -27.51
CA HIS A 151 8.93 -1.00 -28.22
C HIS A 151 9.68 -2.32 -28.44
N GLU A 152 10.49 -2.39 -29.49
CA GLU A 152 11.28 -3.59 -29.80
C GLU A 152 12.31 -3.97 -28.71
N SER A 153 12.75 -2.96 -27.92
CA SER A 153 13.68 -3.15 -26.81
C SER A 153 13.15 -4.02 -25.67
N LEU A 154 11.84 -4.27 -25.60
CA LEU A 154 11.27 -5.07 -24.53
C LEU A 154 11.61 -6.55 -24.65
N SER A 155 12.13 -7.14 -23.58
CA SER A 155 12.29 -8.58 -23.44
C SER A 155 10.94 -9.32 -23.45
N PRO A 156 10.91 -10.61 -23.80
CA PRO A 156 9.68 -11.41 -23.67
C PRO A 156 9.14 -11.47 -22.25
N SER A 157 10.00 -11.50 -21.22
CA SER A 157 9.63 -11.47 -19.79
C SER A 157 8.97 -10.15 -19.42
N ALA A 158 9.54 -9.01 -19.85
CA ALA A 158 8.95 -7.70 -19.64
C ALA A 158 7.56 -7.58 -20.29
N LYS A 159 7.41 -8.03 -21.54
CA LYS A 159 6.09 -8.05 -22.22
C LYS A 159 5.07 -8.89 -21.46
N ALA A 160 5.47 -10.06 -20.95
CA ALA A 160 4.59 -10.92 -20.17
C ALA A 160 4.16 -10.25 -18.84
N ALA A 161 5.10 -9.59 -18.13
CA ALA A 161 4.82 -8.86 -16.91
C ALA A 161 3.87 -7.67 -17.16
N ILE A 162 4.10 -6.89 -18.22
CA ILE A 162 3.24 -5.78 -18.63
C ILE A 162 1.82 -6.27 -18.94
N LEU A 163 1.67 -7.34 -19.73
CA LEU A 163 0.36 -7.90 -20.05
C LEU A 163 -0.37 -8.40 -18.80
N LYS A 164 0.36 -8.97 -17.84
CA LYS A 164 -0.21 -9.38 -16.55
C LYS A 164 -0.69 -8.17 -15.74
N ALA A 165 0.08 -7.08 -15.69
CA ALA A 165 -0.31 -5.83 -15.02
C ALA A 165 -1.50 -5.16 -15.71
N ILE A 166 -1.51 -5.08 -17.04
CA ILE A 166 -2.64 -4.59 -17.83
C ILE A 166 -3.91 -5.40 -17.53
N HIS A 167 -3.81 -6.73 -17.54
CA HIS A 167 -4.94 -7.62 -17.23
C HIS A 167 -5.45 -7.40 -15.80
N PHE A 168 -4.54 -7.22 -14.84
CA PHE A 168 -4.90 -6.91 -13.45
C PHE A 168 -5.70 -5.60 -13.38
N TRP A 169 -5.17 -4.48 -13.87
CA TRP A 169 -5.85 -3.19 -13.80
C TRP A 169 -7.16 -3.16 -14.59
N TYR A 170 -7.20 -3.84 -15.74
CA TYR A 170 -8.45 -4.06 -16.47
C TYR A 170 -9.50 -4.78 -15.62
N ARG A 171 -9.15 -5.89 -14.98
CA ARG A 171 -10.08 -6.69 -14.18
C ARG A 171 -10.51 -5.97 -12.90
N GLU A 172 -9.59 -5.24 -12.26
CA GLU A 172 -9.83 -4.62 -10.96
C GLU A 172 -10.47 -3.23 -11.04
N THR A 173 -10.50 -2.60 -12.22
CA THR A 173 -11.03 -1.25 -12.43
C THR A 173 -11.96 -1.19 -13.64
N CYS A 174 -12.49 -0.01 -13.94
CA CYS A 174 -13.28 0.23 -15.14
C CYS A 174 -12.45 0.65 -16.36
N ILE A 175 -11.13 0.64 -16.24
CA ILE A 175 -10.22 1.16 -17.27
C ILE A 175 -10.06 0.12 -18.37
N GLU A 176 -10.21 0.58 -19.63
CA GLU A 176 -9.97 -0.24 -20.81
C GLU A 176 -8.54 -0.04 -21.31
N PHE A 177 -7.86 -1.12 -21.65
CA PHE A 177 -6.57 -1.10 -22.30
C PHE A 177 -6.70 -1.70 -23.70
N ARG A 178 -6.10 -1.06 -24.69
CA ARG A 178 -6.17 -1.54 -26.07
C ARG A 178 -4.87 -1.29 -26.83
N PRO A 179 -4.45 -2.19 -27.70
CA PRO A 179 -3.34 -1.92 -28.62
C PRO A 179 -3.58 -0.64 -29.40
N ARG A 180 -2.55 0.20 -29.53
CA ARG A 180 -2.61 1.44 -30.30
C ARG A 180 -2.80 1.16 -31.78
N THR A 181 -3.65 1.94 -32.43
CA THR A 181 -3.80 1.99 -33.90
C THR A 181 -3.39 3.37 -34.43
N PHE A 182 -4.22 4.37 -34.23
CA PHE A 182 -3.99 5.74 -34.76
C PHE A 182 -4.05 6.82 -33.67
N GLN A 183 -4.24 6.42 -32.40
CA GLN A 183 -4.37 7.39 -31.29
C GLN A 183 -3.09 8.20 -31.15
N LYS A 184 -3.24 9.53 -31.03
CA LYS A 184 -2.12 10.45 -30.78
C LYS A 184 -1.51 10.23 -29.40
N GLU A 185 -2.37 10.03 -28.42
CA GLU A 185 -2.00 9.83 -27.02
C GLU A 185 -2.02 8.34 -26.69
N TYR A 186 -0.91 7.84 -26.17
CA TYR A 186 -0.74 6.42 -25.85
C TYR A 186 0.43 6.18 -24.91
N LEU A 187 0.43 5.02 -24.26
CA LEU A 187 1.58 4.53 -23.51
C LEU A 187 2.51 3.74 -24.43
N LEU A 188 3.78 4.10 -24.42
CA LEU A 188 4.85 3.33 -25.04
C LEU A 188 5.64 2.62 -23.94
N PHE A 189 5.61 1.30 -23.95
CA PHE A 189 6.43 0.49 -23.07
C PHE A 189 7.80 0.25 -23.71
N ILE A 190 8.86 0.58 -22.97
CA ILE A 190 10.27 0.37 -23.39
C ILE A 190 10.96 -0.58 -22.41
N GLY A 191 12.09 -1.15 -22.83
CA GLY A 191 12.94 -2.04 -22.05
C GLY A 191 14.39 -1.59 -22.05
N ASN A 192 15.32 -2.53 -21.98
CA ASN A 192 16.77 -2.35 -21.86
C ASN A 192 17.18 -1.81 -20.46
N ASP A 193 18.39 -1.24 -20.39
CA ASP A 193 18.99 -0.69 -19.16
C ASP A 193 18.30 0.58 -18.64
N GLU A 194 17.11 0.94 -19.13
CA GLU A 194 16.48 2.22 -18.79
C GLU A 194 15.83 2.23 -17.39
N GLY A 195 15.88 1.13 -16.64
CA GLY A 195 15.34 1.02 -15.29
C GLY A 195 13.81 0.85 -15.26
N CYS A 196 13.24 1.05 -14.08
CA CYS A 196 11.80 0.94 -13.82
C CYS A 196 11.25 2.33 -13.52
N TRP A 197 10.53 2.94 -14.45
CA TRP A 197 9.94 4.26 -14.23
C TRP A 197 8.75 4.52 -15.15
N SER A 198 7.93 5.49 -14.78
CA SER A 198 6.76 5.88 -15.56
C SER A 198 6.52 7.38 -15.56
N THR A 199 5.88 7.88 -16.61
CA THR A 199 5.18 9.17 -16.59
C THR A 199 3.93 9.09 -15.70
N VAL A 200 3.46 10.22 -15.16
CA VAL A 200 2.33 10.25 -14.22
C VAL A 200 1.06 10.77 -14.88
N GLY A 201 0.01 9.94 -14.85
CA GLY A 201 -1.30 10.27 -15.41
C GLY A 201 -1.27 10.47 -16.92
N ARG A 202 -2.32 11.09 -17.47
CA ARG A 202 -2.40 11.44 -18.88
C ARG A 202 -1.99 12.90 -19.10
N ASP A 203 -0.99 13.13 -19.93
CA ASP A 203 -0.58 14.47 -20.40
C ASP A 203 -0.81 14.57 -21.92
N ALA A 204 -1.89 15.22 -22.29
CA ALA A 204 -2.27 15.40 -23.70
C ALA A 204 -1.24 16.22 -24.51
N SER A 205 -0.38 17.02 -23.84
CA SER A 205 0.66 17.80 -24.50
C SER A 205 1.82 16.95 -25.00
N GLN A 206 2.06 15.80 -24.37
CA GLN A 206 3.16 14.90 -24.72
C GLN A 206 2.81 13.95 -25.87
N GLY A 207 1.53 13.60 -26.03
CA GLY A 207 1.08 12.59 -27.00
C GLY A 207 1.56 11.19 -26.62
N LYS A 208 2.81 10.85 -26.93
CA LYS A 208 3.49 9.63 -26.50
C LYS A 208 4.00 9.77 -25.06
N GLN A 209 3.52 8.92 -24.16
CA GLN A 209 4.00 8.82 -22.79
C GLN A 209 4.69 7.47 -22.57
N VAL A 210 5.75 7.44 -21.77
CA VAL A 210 6.65 6.29 -21.69
C VAL A 210 6.53 5.62 -20.32
N VAL A 211 6.57 4.28 -20.34
CA VAL A 211 6.73 3.42 -19.17
C VAL A 211 7.92 2.51 -19.45
N SER A 212 8.94 2.57 -18.60
CA SER A 212 10.13 1.75 -18.71
C SER A 212 10.04 0.51 -17.83
N ILE A 213 10.18 -0.66 -18.43
CA ILE A 213 10.28 -1.95 -17.75
C ILE A 213 11.58 -2.58 -18.22
N GLY A 214 12.69 -2.03 -17.71
CA GLY A 214 14.05 -2.49 -18.03
C GLY A 214 14.42 -3.77 -17.28
N ASP A 215 15.71 -4.13 -17.39
CA ASP A 215 16.25 -5.33 -16.78
C ASP A 215 16.10 -5.29 -15.25
N GLY A 216 15.54 -6.35 -14.68
CA GLY A 216 15.22 -6.46 -13.25
C GLY A 216 13.85 -5.90 -12.85
N CYS A 217 13.11 -5.28 -13.79
CA CYS A 217 11.76 -4.73 -13.56
C CYS A 217 10.62 -5.71 -13.90
N GLU A 218 10.92 -6.89 -14.45
CA GLU A 218 9.94 -7.84 -15.03
C GLU A 218 9.11 -8.59 -13.98
N HIS A 219 8.93 -8.01 -12.82
CA HIS A 219 8.09 -8.53 -11.75
C HIS A 219 6.71 -7.87 -11.78
N PHE A 220 5.68 -8.67 -11.50
CA PHE A 220 4.30 -8.18 -11.51
C PHE A 220 4.10 -6.98 -10.57
N GLY A 221 4.67 -7.02 -9.35
CA GLY A 221 4.56 -5.93 -8.38
C GLY A 221 5.12 -4.62 -8.94
N VAL A 222 6.38 -4.65 -9.45
CA VAL A 222 7.04 -3.49 -10.07
C VAL A 222 6.26 -3.00 -11.29
N THR A 223 5.91 -3.90 -12.21
CA THR A 223 5.22 -3.52 -13.45
C THR A 223 3.82 -2.94 -13.19
N SER A 224 3.10 -3.47 -12.19
CA SER A 224 1.78 -2.93 -11.79
C SER A 224 1.89 -1.60 -11.06
N HIS A 225 3.01 -1.35 -10.36
CA HIS A 225 3.37 -0.08 -9.74
C HIS A 225 3.61 1.00 -10.82
N GLU A 226 4.50 0.73 -11.79
CA GLU A 226 4.76 1.67 -12.87
C GLU A 226 3.50 2.00 -13.68
N LEU A 227 2.65 1.00 -13.88
CA LEU A 227 1.38 1.22 -14.57
C LEU A 227 0.40 2.05 -13.71
N ALA A 228 0.45 1.95 -12.37
CA ALA A 228 -0.33 2.82 -11.49
C ALA A 228 0.09 4.29 -11.59
N HIS A 229 1.41 4.58 -11.73
CA HIS A 229 1.88 5.92 -12.06
C HIS A 229 1.30 6.43 -13.38
N ALA A 230 1.35 5.63 -14.44
CA ALA A 230 0.75 5.97 -15.72
C ALA A 230 -0.78 6.23 -15.62
N LEU A 231 -1.46 5.64 -14.63
CA LEU A 231 -2.85 5.87 -14.31
C LEU A 231 -3.08 7.09 -13.40
N GLY A 232 -2.03 7.78 -12.95
CA GLY A 232 -2.11 9.01 -12.18
C GLY A 232 -1.97 8.85 -10.67
N ILE A 233 -1.40 7.74 -10.19
CA ILE A 233 -1.20 7.50 -8.76
C ILE A 233 0.23 7.88 -8.36
N PHE A 234 0.37 8.65 -7.28
CA PHE A 234 1.64 8.97 -6.63
C PHE A 234 2.00 7.94 -5.57
N HIS A 235 3.22 8.03 -5.07
CA HIS A 235 3.63 7.22 -3.93
C HIS A 235 2.79 7.51 -2.68
N GLU A 236 2.60 6.46 -1.87
CA GLU A 236 1.83 6.56 -0.62
C GLU A 236 2.55 7.45 0.41
N GLN A 237 3.88 7.33 0.55
CA GLN A 237 4.66 8.15 1.49
C GLN A 237 4.73 9.64 1.11
N SER A 238 4.30 10.03 -0.07
CA SER A 238 4.22 11.43 -0.50
C SER A 238 2.94 12.13 -0.10
N ARG A 239 2.03 11.41 0.51
CA ARG A 239 0.77 11.96 1.04
C ARG A 239 1.06 13.05 2.06
N TYR A 240 0.26 14.11 2.00
CA TYR A 240 0.35 15.24 2.95
C TYR A 240 0.06 14.82 4.40
N ASP A 241 -0.69 13.73 4.63
CA ASP A 241 -1.06 13.19 5.93
C ASP A 241 -0.16 12.03 6.40
N ARG A 242 0.93 11.68 5.67
CA ARG A 242 1.80 10.55 5.98
C ARG A 242 2.37 10.58 7.39
N ASP A 243 2.66 11.78 7.93
CA ASP A 243 3.29 11.94 9.25
C ASP A 243 2.35 11.52 10.41
N GLU A 244 1.07 11.19 10.11
CA GLU A 244 0.15 10.53 11.05
C GLU A 244 0.36 9.00 11.09
N SER A 245 1.12 8.42 10.15
CA SER A 245 1.32 6.98 9.98
C SER A 245 2.77 6.54 10.01
N VAL A 246 3.69 7.38 9.49
CA VAL A 246 5.12 7.08 9.40
C VAL A 246 5.97 8.26 9.85
N THR A 247 7.13 7.96 10.40
CA THR A 247 8.17 8.93 10.75
C THR A 247 9.29 8.88 9.72
N PHE A 248 9.72 10.03 9.22
CA PHE A 248 10.82 10.16 8.28
C PHE A 248 12.13 10.56 8.99
N ASN A 249 13.23 9.87 8.70
CA ASN A 249 14.56 10.16 9.19
C ASN A 249 15.45 10.79 8.09
N PRO A 250 15.54 12.11 8.00
CA PRO A 250 16.32 12.79 6.96
C PRO A 250 17.84 12.62 7.12
N ARG A 251 18.33 12.21 8.30
CA ARG A 251 19.77 12.13 8.61
C ARG A 251 20.48 11.00 7.88
N VAL A 252 19.73 10.02 7.41
CA VAL A 252 20.27 8.85 6.71
C VAL A 252 20.15 8.95 5.19
N VAL A 253 19.64 10.07 4.69
CA VAL A 253 19.47 10.37 3.25
C VAL A 253 20.50 11.40 2.82
N GLU A 254 21.08 11.23 1.62
CA GLU A 254 21.92 12.26 1.00
C GLU A 254 21.11 13.56 0.84
N LYS A 255 21.74 14.71 1.14
CA LYS A 255 21.04 16.00 1.10
C LYS A 255 20.37 16.26 -0.25
N ASP A 256 21.08 15.94 -1.32
CA ASP A 256 20.62 16.15 -2.70
C ASP A 256 19.46 15.24 -3.12
N LEU A 257 19.13 14.24 -2.31
CA LEU A 257 18.02 13.30 -2.55
C LEU A 257 16.81 13.54 -1.63
N LEU A 258 16.88 14.52 -0.72
CA LEU A 258 15.78 14.80 0.21
C LEU A 258 14.49 15.23 -0.47
N PHE A 259 14.56 15.79 -1.70
CA PHE A 259 13.37 16.15 -2.47
C PHE A 259 12.44 14.96 -2.74
N ASN A 260 12.97 13.72 -2.75
CA ASN A 260 12.19 12.48 -2.93
C ASN A 260 11.26 12.17 -1.73
N PHE A 261 11.38 12.91 -0.65
CA PHE A 261 10.53 12.80 0.54
C PHE A 261 9.63 14.02 0.75
N ALA A 262 9.51 14.88 -0.25
CA ALA A 262 8.61 16.02 -0.20
C ALA A 262 7.14 15.55 -0.17
N LYS A 263 6.32 16.17 0.69
CA LYS A 263 4.88 15.88 0.72
C LYS A 263 4.16 16.68 -0.38
N ILE A 264 3.28 16.00 -1.09
CA ILE A 264 2.43 16.61 -2.11
C ILE A 264 1.20 17.21 -1.44
N SER A 265 0.86 18.45 -1.80
CA SER A 265 -0.23 19.16 -1.13
C SER A 265 -1.61 18.59 -1.48
N PRO A 266 -2.64 18.79 -0.62
CA PRO A 266 -4.00 18.34 -0.91
C PRO A 266 -4.64 19.01 -2.15
N ARG A 267 -3.97 19.97 -2.79
CA ARG A 267 -4.43 20.58 -4.06
C ARG A 267 -4.03 19.75 -5.28
N GLN A 268 -2.91 19.01 -5.19
CA GLN A 268 -2.37 18.22 -6.30
C GLN A 268 -2.56 16.70 -6.12
N MET A 269 -3.01 16.26 -4.96
CA MET A 269 -3.13 14.83 -4.64
C MET A 269 -4.47 14.52 -3.95
N SER A 270 -5.24 13.49 -4.40
CA SER A 270 -6.51 13.04 -3.79
C SER A 270 -6.43 11.66 -3.16
N THR A 271 -6.64 11.48 -1.85
CA THR A 271 -6.82 10.17 -1.19
C THR A 271 -8.26 9.64 -1.27
N TYR A 272 -9.19 10.46 -1.76
CA TYR A 272 -10.64 10.13 -1.78
C TYR A 272 -11.18 9.70 -0.41
N GLY A 273 -10.54 10.14 0.69
CA GLY A 273 -10.91 9.76 2.06
C GLY A 273 -10.48 8.34 2.46
N LEU A 274 -9.65 7.68 1.64
CA LEU A 274 -9.11 6.38 1.96
C LEU A 274 -7.99 6.52 3.01
N PRO A 275 -7.88 5.56 3.95
CA PRO A 275 -6.84 5.56 4.96
C PRO A 275 -5.44 5.39 4.33
N TYR A 276 -4.40 5.76 5.08
CA TYR A 276 -3.02 5.49 4.72
C TYR A 276 -2.76 3.98 4.77
N ASP A 277 -2.14 3.44 3.71
CA ASP A 277 -1.86 2.00 3.61
C ASP A 277 -0.35 1.74 3.53
N VAL A 278 0.25 1.40 4.66
CA VAL A 278 1.68 1.04 4.74
C VAL A 278 2.02 -0.16 3.83
N GLY A 279 1.05 -1.01 3.54
CA GLY A 279 1.19 -2.17 2.65
C GLY A 279 0.83 -1.89 1.19
N SER A 280 0.65 -0.63 0.78
CA SER A 280 0.49 -0.25 -0.62
C SER A 280 1.71 -0.65 -1.45
N VAL A 281 1.51 -1.10 -2.69
CA VAL A 281 2.61 -1.30 -3.64
C VAL A 281 3.28 0.02 -4.03
N MET A 282 2.58 1.14 -3.81
CA MET A 282 3.08 2.49 -4.03
C MET A 282 3.83 3.06 -2.83
N HIS A 283 4.13 2.26 -1.80
CA HIS A 283 4.88 2.70 -0.62
C HIS A 283 6.35 2.28 -0.73
N TYR A 284 7.27 3.20 -0.41
CA TYR A 284 8.69 2.90 -0.32
C TYR A 284 8.99 1.75 0.63
N THR A 285 10.13 1.10 0.39
CA THR A 285 10.74 0.21 1.39
C THR A 285 11.20 1.02 2.61
N PRO A 286 11.35 0.38 3.79
CA PRO A 286 11.85 1.08 4.99
C PRO A 286 13.19 1.78 4.77
N THR A 287 14.07 1.22 3.93
CA THR A 287 15.45 1.70 3.73
C THR A 287 15.68 2.39 2.38
N GLU A 288 14.59 2.78 1.68
CA GLU A 288 14.72 3.49 0.40
C GLU A 288 15.50 4.78 0.58
N PHE A 289 16.47 5.05 -0.29
CA PHE A 289 17.40 6.19 -0.24
C PHE A 289 18.26 6.27 1.03
N SER A 290 18.31 5.24 1.88
CA SER A 290 19.20 5.24 3.03
C SER A 290 20.67 5.02 2.60
N ASN A 291 21.57 5.86 3.11
CA ASN A 291 23.02 5.66 2.99
C ASN A 291 23.50 4.47 3.83
N PHE A 292 22.68 4.02 4.77
CA PHE A 292 22.99 2.94 5.70
C PHE A 292 22.00 1.79 5.49
N PRO A 293 22.41 0.64 4.92
CA PRO A 293 21.50 -0.43 4.53
C PRO A 293 20.60 -1.00 5.64
N SER A 294 21.01 -0.80 6.90
CA SER A 294 20.26 -1.31 8.07
C SER A 294 19.48 -0.23 8.80
N ILE A 295 19.61 1.05 8.43
CA ILE A 295 18.92 2.14 9.13
C ILE A 295 17.77 2.64 8.26
N PRO A 296 16.52 2.53 8.74
CA PRO A 296 15.37 2.97 7.97
C PRO A 296 15.33 4.49 7.75
N THR A 297 14.90 4.88 6.56
CA THR A 297 14.46 6.25 6.24
C THR A 297 13.03 6.50 6.72
N LEU A 298 12.20 5.44 6.70
CA LEU A 298 10.81 5.48 7.12
C LEU A 298 10.54 4.41 8.18
N THR A 299 9.93 4.82 9.29
CA THR A 299 9.46 3.92 10.33
C THR A 299 7.98 4.16 10.60
N THR A 300 7.23 3.09 10.87
CA THR A 300 5.81 3.21 11.18
C THR A 300 5.60 3.70 12.62
N ILE A 301 4.61 4.58 12.83
CA ILE A 301 4.20 5.01 14.17
C ILE A 301 3.62 3.81 14.93
N ASP A 302 2.75 3.04 14.28
CA ASP A 302 2.32 1.73 14.79
C ASP A 302 3.36 0.67 14.44
N LYS A 303 4.21 0.31 15.40
CA LYS A 303 5.33 -0.62 15.22
C LYS A 303 4.94 -1.99 14.66
N ASN A 304 3.68 -2.38 14.79
CA ASN A 304 3.19 -3.65 14.25
C ASN A 304 3.06 -3.63 12.73
N LEU A 305 3.03 -2.44 12.11
CA LEU A 305 3.01 -2.27 10.66
C LEU A 305 4.41 -2.26 10.01
N GLN A 306 5.50 -2.24 10.78
CA GLN A 306 6.84 -2.05 10.21
C GLN A 306 7.21 -3.15 9.21
N GLN A 307 6.88 -4.41 9.47
CA GLN A 307 7.15 -5.52 8.55
C GLN A 307 6.18 -5.56 7.36
N THR A 308 5.10 -4.77 7.37
CA THR A 308 4.15 -4.66 6.27
C THR A 308 4.67 -3.74 5.15
N MET A 309 5.57 -2.80 5.50
CA MET A 309 6.11 -1.77 4.60
C MET A 309 7.01 -2.37 3.53
N GLY A 310 6.89 -1.89 2.27
CA GLY A 310 7.81 -2.20 1.19
C GLY A 310 7.52 -3.50 0.44
N GLN A 311 6.28 -3.99 0.47
CA GLN A 311 5.89 -5.16 -0.30
C GLN A 311 5.85 -4.86 -1.80
N LEU A 312 6.35 -5.79 -2.63
CA LEU A 312 6.28 -5.75 -4.09
C LEU A 312 5.51 -6.96 -4.66
N GLU A 313 4.51 -7.44 -3.92
CA GLU A 313 3.61 -8.50 -4.40
C GLU A 313 2.71 -8.02 -5.53
N GLY A 314 2.16 -6.82 -5.34
CA GLY A 314 1.22 -6.18 -6.25
C GLY A 314 0.32 -5.19 -5.52
N PRO A 315 -0.60 -4.53 -6.26
CA PRO A 315 -1.47 -3.51 -5.70
C PRO A 315 -2.36 -4.04 -4.57
N SER A 316 -2.43 -3.28 -3.48
CA SER A 316 -3.30 -3.55 -2.34
C SER A 316 -4.77 -3.27 -2.68
N PHE A 317 -5.69 -3.59 -1.76
CA PHE A 317 -7.09 -3.23 -1.90
C PHE A 317 -7.29 -1.70 -1.97
N ILE A 318 -6.49 -0.94 -1.20
CA ILE A 318 -6.53 0.54 -1.23
C ILE A 318 -6.01 1.05 -2.57
N ASP A 319 -4.94 0.49 -3.13
CA ASP A 319 -4.42 0.89 -4.45
C ASP A 319 -5.49 0.68 -5.55
N VAL A 320 -6.20 -0.44 -5.50
CA VAL A 320 -7.31 -0.69 -6.43
C VAL A 320 -8.47 0.28 -6.18
N HIS A 321 -8.82 0.54 -4.93
CA HIS A 321 -9.93 1.41 -4.59
C HIS A 321 -9.68 2.84 -5.04
N ILE A 322 -8.46 3.37 -4.84
CA ILE A 322 -8.14 4.74 -5.22
C ILE A 322 -8.19 4.94 -6.73
N VAL A 323 -7.71 3.99 -7.53
CA VAL A 323 -7.83 4.05 -9.00
C VAL A 323 -9.31 4.03 -9.42
N ASN A 324 -10.16 3.18 -8.80
CA ASN A 324 -11.59 3.17 -9.07
C ASN A 324 -12.27 4.50 -8.73
N GLN A 325 -11.87 5.16 -7.62
CA GLN A 325 -12.37 6.49 -7.26
C GLN A 325 -11.88 7.57 -8.24
N HIS A 326 -10.59 7.53 -8.59
CA HIS A 326 -9.96 8.50 -9.48
C HIS A 326 -10.57 8.50 -10.89
N TYR A 327 -10.91 7.32 -11.39
CA TYR A 327 -11.56 7.12 -12.69
C TYR A 327 -13.09 7.14 -12.60
N GLN A 328 -13.66 7.44 -11.42
CA GLN A 328 -15.12 7.50 -11.20
C GLN A 328 -15.83 6.21 -11.66
N CYS A 329 -15.17 5.06 -11.45
CA CYS A 329 -15.62 3.79 -12.00
C CYS A 329 -17.03 3.39 -11.53
N GLN A 330 -17.44 3.78 -10.33
CA GLN A 330 -18.76 3.46 -9.78
C GLN A 330 -19.90 4.15 -10.53
N GLU A 331 -19.64 5.24 -11.26
CA GLU A 331 -20.65 5.92 -12.08
C GLU A 331 -21.15 5.05 -13.26
N LYS A 332 -20.42 3.97 -13.59
CA LYS A 332 -20.89 2.97 -14.57
C LYS A 332 -22.07 2.14 -14.05
N CYS A 333 -22.33 2.15 -12.76
CA CYS A 333 -23.37 1.37 -12.10
C CYS A 333 -24.58 2.26 -11.76
N ALA A 334 -25.73 1.98 -12.35
CA ALA A 334 -26.97 2.68 -12.04
C ALA A 334 -27.41 2.50 -10.57
N THR A 335 -27.04 1.35 -9.97
CA THR A 335 -27.28 1.05 -8.55
C THR A 335 -26.02 0.44 -7.96
N LEU A 336 -25.63 0.90 -6.78
CA LEU A 336 -24.48 0.35 -6.06
C LEU A 336 -24.89 -0.86 -5.23
N ALA A 337 -24.04 -1.89 -5.19
CA ALA A 337 -24.22 -3.06 -4.34
C ALA A 337 -24.04 -2.67 -2.85
N PRO A 338 -24.79 -3.29 -1.90
CA PRO A 338 -24.68 -3.01 -0.46
C PRO A 338 -23.44 -3.69 0.15
N CYS A 339 -22.25 -3.22 -0.23
CA CYS A 339 -20.99 -3.81 0.18
C CYS A 339 -20.72 -3.59 1.66
N GLN A 340 -20.29 -4.65 2.35
CA GLN A 340 -19.94 -4.68 3.76
C GLN A 340 -18.43 -4.64 3.98
N ASN A 341 -18.00 -4.48 5.23
CA ASN A 341 -16.60 -4.57 5.66
C ASN A 341 -15.62 -3.67 4.86
N GLY A 342 -16.10 -2.52 4.38
CA GLY A 342 -15.29 -1.58 3.60
C GLY A 342 -15.12 -1.94 2.12
N GLY A 343 -15.85 -2.94 1.63
CA GLY A 343 -15.92 -3.26 0.20
C GLY A 343 -16.60 -2.15 -0.62
N PHE A 344 -16.44 -2.21 -1.94
CA PHE A 344 -17.08 -1.28 -2.88
C PHE A 344 -17.61 -2.00 -4.11
N THR A 345 -18.60 -1.42 -4.79
CA THR A 345 -19.25 -2.01 -5.96
C THR A 345 -18.25 -2.24 -7.10
N ASN A 346 -18.23 -3.45 -7.64
CA ASN A 346 -17.43 -3.78 -8.81
C ASN A 346 -18.04 -3.15 -10.07
N SER A 347 -17.36 -2.18 -10.65
CA SER A 347 -17.82 -1.45 -11.84
C SER A 347 -17.96 -2.30 -13.11
N ARG A 348 -17.38 -3.50 -13.15
CA ARG A 348 -17.57 -4.46 -14.24
C ARG A 348 -18.73 -5.43 -14.00
N ASN A 349 -19.20 -5.54 -12.76
CA ASN A 349 -20.39 -6.27 -12.38
C ASN A 349 -21.04 -5.61 -11.18
N CYS A 350 -21.97 -4.68 -11.44
CA CYS A 350 -22.60 -3.85 -10.43
C CYS A 350 -23.40 -4.62 -9.35
N LYS A 351 -23.57 -5.94 -9.51
CA LYS A 351 -24.30 -6.79 -8.56
C LYS A 351 -23.42 -7.39 -7.47
N ILE A 352 -22.10 -7.28 -7.60
CA ILE A 352 -21.13 -7.84 -6.66
C ILE A 352 -20.14 -6.77 -6.17
N CYS A 353 -19.50 -7.04 -5.05
CA CYS A 353 -18.52 -6.16 -4.43
C CYS A 353 -17.08 -6.62 -4.70
N LYS A 354 -16.17 -5.65 -4.71
CA LYS A 354 -14.74 -5.85 -4.46
C LYS A 354 -14.52 -5.81 -2.96
N CYS A 355 -13.86 -6.83 -2.42
CA CYS A 355 -13.75 -7.02 -0.98
C CYS A 355 -12.31 -6.81 -0.49
N PRO A 356 -12.12 -6.22 0.71
CA PRO A 356 -10.82 -6.23 1.37
C PRO A 356 -10.32 -7.66 1.58
N THR A 357 -9.00 -7.83 1.65
CA THR A 357 -8.38 -9.13 1.92
C THR A 357 -8.92 -9.74 3.21
N GLY A 358 -9.25 -11.02 3.18
CA GLY A 358 -9.90 -11.72 4.30
C GLY A 358 -11.41 -11.85 4.16
N PHE A 359 -12.05 -11.03 3.30
CA PHE A 359 -13.49 -11.04 3.07
C PHE A 359 -13.84 -11.52 1.67
N GLY A 360 -15.03 -12.13 1.55
CA GLY A 360 -15.57 -12.66 0.31
C GLY A 360 -17.10 -12.66 0.30
N GLY A 361 -17.66 -13.42 -0.64
CA GLY A 361 -19.10 -13.41 -0.91
C GLY A 361 -19.49 -12.25 -1.84
N VAL A 362 -20.78 -12.18 -2.17
CA VAL A 362 -21.30 -11.20 -3.12
C VAL A 362 -21.18 -9.77 -2.60
N TYR A 363 -21.31 -9.58 -1.28
CA TYR A 363 -21.31 -8.27 -0.60
C TYR A 363 -20.20 -8.14 0.45
N CYS A 364 -19.15 -8.97 0.40
CA CYS A 364 -18.06 -9.01 1.38
C CYS A 364 -18.50 -9.41 2.80
N GLN A 365 -19.60 -10.12 2.92
CA GLN A 365 -20.19 -10.56 4.20
C GLN A 365 -19.63 -11.89 4.70
N LEU A 366 -18.90 -12.62 3.87
CA LEU A 366 -18.36 -13.95 4.18
C LEU A 366 -16.83 -13.90 4.34
N ILE A 367 -16.27 -14.98 4.87
CA ILE A 367 -14.82 -15.24 4.82
C ILE A 367 -14.43 -15.49 3.35
N ALA A 368 -13.31 -14.92 2.91
CA ALA A 368 -12.78 -15.23 1.59
C ALA A 368 -12.38 -16.70 1.47
N PRO A 369 -12.48 -17.29 0.28
CA PRO A 369 -12.10 -18.70 0.09
C PRO A 369 -10.60 -18.91 0.30
N SER A 370 -10.24 -19.94 1.06
CA SER A 370 -8.87 -20.43 1.21
C SER A 370 -8.43 -21.26 -0.01
N PHE A 371 -7.13 -21.48 -0.18
CA PHE A 371 -6.59 -22.30 -1.27
C PHE A 371 -7.08 -23.75 -1.21
N SER A 372 -7.49 -24.23 -0.04
CA SER A 372 -7.95 -25.59 0.22
C SER A 372 -9.14 -25.60 1.19
N LYS A 373 -10.05 -26.55 1.00
CA LYS A 373 -11.14 -26.82 1.94
C LYS A 373 -10.69 -27.32 3.32
N PHE A 374 -9.42 -27.67 3.47
CA PHE A 374 -8.86 -28.19 4.72
C PHE A 374 -8.27 -27.09 5.61
N CYS A 375 -8.28 -25.84 5.18
CA CYS A 375 -7.89 -24.71 6.00
C CYS A 375 -8.84 -23.54 5.81
N GLY A 376 -8.84 -22.64 6.79
CA GLY A 376 -9.76 -21.51 6.84
C GLY A 376 -11.00 -21.79 7.71
N GLY A 377 -11.65 -20.71 8.14
CA GLY A 377 -12.87 -20.80 8.95
C GLY A 377 -12.96 -19.78 10.08
N VAL A 378 -13.88 -20.02 11.01
CA VAL A 378 -14.10 -19.18 12.19
C VAL A 378 -13.45 -19.82 13.40
N LEU A 379 -12.74 -19.02 14.19
CA LEU A 379 -12.21 -19.35 15.50
C LEU A 379 -12.94 -18.47 16.53
N ASN A 380 -13.62 -19.08 17.49
CA ASN A 380 -14.26 -18.34 18.58
C ASN A 380 -13.25 -18.10 19.69
N ALA A 381 -13.04 -16.86 20.06
CA ALA A 381 -12.19 -16.47 21.17
C ALA A 381 -12.92 -16.71 22.50
N GLU A 382 -12.16 -17.08 23.51
CA GLU A 382 -12.59 -17.27 24.90
C GLU A 382 -11.79 -16.35 25.83
N GLU A 383 -12.17 -16.21 27.09
CA GLU A 383 -11.37 -15.45 28.08
C GLU A 383 -10.02 -16.10 28.33
N THR A 384 -10.01 -17.45 28.36
CA THR A 384 -8.75 -18.23 28.45
C THR A 384 -8.08 -18.32 27.09
N PRO A 385 -6.75 -18.09 27.00
CA PRO A 385 -6.03 -18.18 25.74
C PRO A 385 -6.18 -19.56 25.09
N ARG A 386 -6.50 -19.55 23.79
CA ARG A 386 -6.55 -20.73 22.92
C ARG A 386 -5.38 -20.70 21.95
N ARG A 387 -4.72 -21.82 21.77
CA ARG A 387 -3.59 -21.95 20.87
C ARG A 387 -4.04 -22.32 19.47
N PHE A 388 -3.38 -21.69 18.49
CA PHE A 388 -3.52 -21.97 17.07
C PHE A 388 -2.14 -22.25 16.46
N ASP A 389 -2.02 -23.36 15.77
CA ASP A 389 -0.80 -23.79 15.08
C ASP A 389 -1.15 -24.13 13.63
N ILE A 390 -0.37 -23.62 12.68
CA ILE A 390 -0.52 -23.95 11.28
C ILE A 390 0.84 -23.98 10.57
N THR A 391 0.98 -24.94 9.66
CA THR A 391 2.11 -25.04 8.74
C THR A 391 1.58 -25.18 7.32
N ILE A 392 1.92 -24.22 6.47
CA ILE A 392 1.70 -24.31 5.03
C ILE A 392 2.96 -24.88 4.40
N ARG A 393 2.82 -26.08 3.84
CA ARG A 393 3.91 -26.76 3.11
C ARG A 393 3.79 -26.49 1.63
N GLN A 394 4.92 -26.15 1.01
CA GLN A 394 4.97 -25.97 -0.43
C GLN A 394 4.75 -27.31 -1.18
N SER A 395 4.19 -27.19 -2.37
CA SER A 395 4.08 -28.28 -3.33
C SER A 395 4.28 -27.74 -4.73
N THR A 396 4.80 -28.57 -5.62
CA THR A 396 5.08 -28.21 -7.02
C THR A 396 3.83 -27.85 -7.83
N SER A 397 2.63 -28.22 -7.35
CA SER A 397 1.37 -28.02 -8.07
C SER A 397 0.68 -26.68 -7.80
N VAL A 398 0.96 -26.03 -6.68
CA VAL A 398 0.32 -24.76 -6.29
C VAL A 398 1.38 -23.83 -5.72
N ARG A 399 1.71 -22.77 -6.45
CA ARG A 399 2.77 -21.83 -6.07
C ARG A 399 2.39 -20.83 -4.97
N SER A 400 1.12 -20.49 -4.84
CA SER A 400 0.66 -19.54 -3.80
C SER A 400 -0.49 -20.17 -3.03
N LYS A 401 -0.33 -20.28 -1.73
CA LYS A 401 -1.31 -20.84 -0.82
C LYS A 401 -1.67 -19.84 0.25
N SER A 402 -2.95 -19.67 0.52
CA SER A 402 -3.43 -18.84 1.62
C SER A 402 -4.58 -19.52 2.35
N CYS A 403 -4.52 -19.53 3.66
CA CYS A 403 -5.58 -19.98 4.56
C CYS A 403 -6.16 -18.76 5.27
N ILE A 404 -7.46 -18.56 5.17
CA ILE A 404 -8.14 -17.36 5.64
C ILE A 404 -9.08 -17.74 6.79
N TYR A 405 -8.92 -17.07 7.91
CA TYR A 405 -9.67 -17.29 9.13
C TYR A 405 -10.23 -15.97 9.69
N HIS A 406 -11.28 -16.07 10.47
CA HIS A 406 -11.79 -15.01 11.30
C HIS A 406 -11.79 -15.41 12.77
N ILE A 407 -11.07 -14.70 13.64
CA ILE A 407 -11.25 -14.82 15.09
C ILE A 407 -12.41 -13.92 15.48
N LYS A 408 -13.39 -14.49 16.18
CA LYS A 408 -14.57 -13.78 16.69
C LYS A 408 -14.62 -13.83 18.21
N ALA A 409 -14.72 -12.67 18.82
CA ALA A 409 -15.06 -12.50 20.23
C ALA A 409 -16.54 -12.09 20.37
N PRO A 410 -17.14 -12.20 21.57
CA PRO A 410 -18.47 -11.65 21.84
C PRO A 410 -18.53 -10.14 21.56
N ASP A 411 -19.75 -9.63 21.32
CA ASP A 411 -19.96 -8.20 21.10
C ASP A 411 -19.48 -7.38 22.31
N GLY A 412 -18.89 -6.22 22.04
CA GLY A 412 -18.29 -5.36 23.07
C GLY A 412 -16.99 -5.90 23.68
N LYS A 413 -16.35 -6.89 23.07
CA LYS A 413 -15.02 -7.40 23.45
C LYS A 413 -13.99 -7.10 22.38
N LYS A 414 -12.71 -7.19 22.75
CA LYS A 414 -11.55 -7.07 21.85
C LYS A 414 -10.78 -8.38 21.84
N VAL A 415 -10.22 -8.72 20.69
CA VAL A 415 -9.37 -9.90 20.55
C VAL A 415 -7.92 -9.55 20.87
N ILE A 416 -7.27 -10.42 21.63
CA ILE A 416 -5.82 -10.40 21.83
C ILE A 416 -5.21 -11.55 21.06
N VAL A 417 -4.10 -11.28 20.39
CA VAL A 417 -3.25 -12.30 19.74
C VAL A 417 -1.84 -12.16 20.29
N GLU A 418 -1.28 -13.25 20.78
CA GLU A 418 0.12 -13.35 21.18
C GLU A 418 0.88 -14.32 20.29
N ILE A 419 1.83 -13.81 19.50
CA ILE A 419 2.64 -14.63 18.59
C ILE A 419 3.66 -15.40 19.42
N LEU A 420 3.59 -16.74 19.39
CA LEU A 420 4.49 -17.61 20.13
C LEU A 420 5.74 -17.96 19.32
N LYS A 421 5.55 -18.27 18.02
CA LYS A 421 6.63 -18.69 17.14
C LYS A 421 6.30 -18.39 15.69
N ILE A 422 7.29 -17.92 14.95
CA ILE A 422 7.29 -17.86 13.49
C ILE A 422 8.51 -18.62 12.99
N ASP A 423 8.29 -19.51 12.03
CA ASP A 423 9.34 -20.27 11.36
C ASP A 423 9.24 -19.98 9.86
N SER A 424 10.06 -19.06 9.42
CA SER A 424 10.08 -18.51 8.08
C SER A 424 11.36 -17.72 7.84
N LYS A 425 11.65 -17.40 6.59
CA LYS A 425 12.63 -16.37 6.23
C LYS A 425 12.09 -14.99 6.60
N CYS A 426 12.95 -14.17 7.20
CA CYS A 426 12.62 -12.78 7.48
C CYS A 426 12.83 -11.95 6.21
N ILE A 427 11.74 -11.67 5.47
CA ILE A 427 11.76 -10.94 4.20
C ILE A 427 11.11 -9.57 4.40
N GLU A 428 11.77 -8.50 3.94
CA GLU A 428 11.23 -7.15 4.02
C GLU A 428 9.89 -7.05 3.28
N GLY A 429 8.85 -6.49 3.95
CA GLY A 429 7.49 -6.42 3.42
C GLY A 429 6.68 -7.71 3.58
N CYS A 430 7.29 -8.81 4.08
CA CYS A 430 6.65 -10.11 4.27
C CYS A 430 5.76 -10.55 3.09
N TYR A 431 6.24 -10.32 1.84
CA TYR A 431 5.39 -10.50 0.66
C TYR A 431 5.38 -11.94 0.11
N GLN A 432 6.36 -12.78 0.51
CA GLN A 432 6.42 -14.18 0.07
C GLN A 432 5.63 -15.09 1.00
N ASP A 433 5.95 -15.05 2.29
CA ASP A 433 5.37 -15.92 3.31
C ASP A 433 5.04 -15.07 4.54
N GLY A 434 3.96 -15.40 5.25
CA GLY A 434 3.64 -14.65 6.46
C GLY A 434 2.27 -14.91 7.08
N LEU A 435 2.09 -14.27 8.23
CA LEU A 435 0.82 -14.09 8.90
C LEU A 435 0.40 -12.63 8.75
N GLU A 436 -0.77 -12.36 8.18
CA GLU A 436 -1.40 -11.04 8.16
C GLU A 436 -2.57 -11.01 9.14
N LEU A 437 -2.57 -10.08 10.10
CA LEU A 437 -3.62 -9.87 11.09
C LEU A 437 -4.33 -8.53 10.82
N LYS A 438 -5.64 -8.53 10.61
CA LYS A 438 -6.48 -7.33 10.46
C LYS A 438 -6.97 -6.86 11.84
N MET A 439 -6.11 -6.21 12.62
CA MET A 439 -6.37 -5.83 14.01
C MET A 439 -7.12 -4.49 14.16
N LYS A 440 -7.16 -3.67 13.10
CA LYS A 440 -7.89 -2.40 13.07
C LYS A 440 -9.36 -2.60 12.74
N SER A 441 -10.20 -1.64 13.10
CA SER A 441 -11.64 -1.62 12.76
C SER A 441 -11.89 -1.34 11.28
N ASP A 442 -10.99 -0.64 10.61
CA ASP A 442 -10.99 -0.48 9.17
C ASP A 442 -10.20 -1.62 8.51
N PHE A 443 -10.90 -2.53 7.86
CA PHE A 443 -10.30 -3.70 7.21
C PHE A 443 -9.73 -3.42 5.81
N ARG A 444 -9.86 -2.22 5.27
CA ARG A 444 -9.43 -1.88 3.92
C ARG A 444 -7.91 -1.89 3.73
N PRO A 445 -7.09 -1.27 4.62
CA PRO A 445 -5.63 -1.35 4.51
C PRO A 445 -5.10 -2.76 4.68
N VAL A 446 -3.89 -3.01 4.21
CA VAL A 446 -3.15 -4.24 4.53
C VAL A 446 -2.98 -4.33 6.05
N GLY A 447 -3.13 -5.55 6.60
CA GLY A 447 -3.00 -5.80 8.03
C GLY A 447 -1.55 -5.81 8.53
N TYR A 448 -1.39 -6.16 9.80
CA TYR A 448 -0.07 -6.38 10.39
C TYR A 448 0.52 -7.67 9.82
N ARG A 449 1.61 -7.57 9.08
CA ARG A 449 2.32 -8.72 8.54
C ARG A 449 3.49 -9.11 9.42
N PHE A 450 3.64 -10.41 9.63
CA PHE A 450 4.70 -11.00 10.41
C PHE A 450 5.29 -12.19 9.67
N CYS A 451 6.60 -12.13 9.40
CA CYS A 451 7.38 -13.24 8.82
C CYS A 451 8.74 -13.43 9.52
N CYS A 452 9.12 -12.50 10.40
CA CYS A 452 10.40 -12.54 11.08
C CYS A 452 10.30 -13.26 12.43
N PRO A 453 11.23 -14.17 12.78
CA PRO A 453 11.24 -14.90 14.05
C PRO A 453 11.26 -13.96 15.27
N GLU A 454 11.83 -12.75 15.14
CA GLU A 454 11.89 -11.70 16.16
C GLU A 454 10.51 -11.17 16.56
N SER A 455 9.47 -11.47 15.79
CA SER A 455 8.08 -11.15 16.12
C SER A 455 7.47 -12.05 17.20
N SER A 456 8.16 -13.12 17.61
CA SER A 456 7.75 -13.99 18.70
C SER A 456 7.61 -13.21 20.02
N ARG A 457 6.61 -13.58 20.84
CA ARG A 457 6.20 -12.93 22.09
C ARG A 457 5.57 -11.54 21.88
N ARG A 458 5.23 -11.16 20.64
CA ARG A 458 4.49 -9.93 20.38
C ARG A 458 3.02 -10.13 20.70
N ARG A 459 2.51 -9.29 21.60
CA ARG A 459 1.10 -9.28 22.00
C ARG A 459 0.41 -8.08 21.37
N ILE A 460 -0.74 -8.32 20.72
CA ILE A 460 -1.46 -7.31 19.95
C ILE A 460 -2.94 -7.39 20.31
N MET A 461 -3.57 -6.23 20.51
CA MET A 461 -5.00 -6.10 20.81
C MET A 461 -5.74 -5.49 19.62
N SER A 462 -6.87 -6.04 19.27
CA SER A 462 -7.72 -5.52 18.18
C SER A 462 -8.53 -4.31 18.62
N GLU A 463 -8.99 -3.54 17.64
CA GLU A 463 -9.94 -2.44 17.86
C GLU A 463 -11.39 -2.93 17.93
N SER A 464 -11.69 -4.13 17.40
CA SER A 464 -13.05 -4.70 17.35
C SER A 464 -13.08 -6.16 17.81
N ASN A 465 -14.28 -6.75 17.89
CA ASN A 465 -14.49 -8.14 18.25
C ASN A 465 -14.25 -9.13 17.07
N LEU A 466 -13.85 -8.64 15.91
CA LEU A 466 -13.57 -9.43 14.72
C LEU A 466 -12.13 -9.20 14.23
N VAL A 467 -11.36 -10.27 14.08
CA VAL A 467 -10.02 -10.24 13.51
C VAL A 467 -9.92 -11.23 12.34
N PRO A 468 -10.07 -10.77 11.10
CA PRO A 468 -9.67 -11.53 9.95
C PRO A 468 -8.15 -11.74 9.96
N PHE A 469 -7.70 -12.97 9.66
CA PHE A 469 -6.29 -13.21 9.44
C PHE A 469 -6.02 -14.16 8.28
N ILE A 470 -4.88 -13.97 7.67
CA ILE A 470 -4.42 -14.72 6.51
C ILE A 470 -3.05 -15.33 6.83
N VAL A 471 -2.93 -16.63 6.70
CA VAL A 471 -1.64 -17.32 6.68
C VAL A 471 -1.35 -17.68 5.24
N TYR A 472 -0.22 -17.22 4.72
CA TYR A 472 0.11 -17.38 3.30
C TYR A 472 1.56 -17.83 3.11
N SER A 473 1.79 -18.55 2.01
CA SER A 473 3.11 -18.97 1.58
C SER A 473 3.13 -19.11 0.06
N LYS A 474 4.18 -18.60 -0.58
CA LYS A 474 4.37 -18.63 -2.04
C LYS A 474 5.53 -19.52 -2.47
N GLU A 475 6.64 -19.48 -1.77
CA GLU A 475 7.87 -20.12 -2.22
C GLU A 475 8.40 -21.18 -1.25
N GLU A 476 8.23 -20.98 0.06
CA GLU A 476 8.78 -21.89 1.06
C GLU A 476 7.72 -22.44 2.04
N ASN A 477 8.14 -23.26 2.97
CA ASN A 477 7.28 -23.69 4.07
C ASN A 477 7.17 -22.55 5.08
N PHE A 478 5.96 -22.22 5.46
CA PHE A 478 5.67 -21.22 6.49
C PHE A 478 4.98 -21.87 7.68
N SER A 479 5.44 -21.59 8.88
CA SER A 479 4.85 -22.11 10.11
C SER A 479 4.66 -20.99 11.13
N VAL A 480 3.48 -20.92 11.72
CA VAL A 480 3.19 -19.97 12.80
C VAL A 480 2.39 -20.61 13.90
N SER A 481 2.72 -20.24 15.13
CA SER A 481 2.01 -20.58 16.35
C SER A 481 1.70 -19.29 17.12
N PHE A 482 0.44 -19.13 17.52
CA PHE A 482 0.00 -18.00 18.37
C PHE A 482 -1.12 -18.43 19.32
N GLU A 483 -1.29 -17.65 20.38
CA GLU A 483 -2.47 -17.73 21.26
C GLU A 483 -3.41 -16.58 20.99
N TYR A 484 -4.70 -16.82 21.17
CA TYR A 484 -5.73 -15.82 21.07
C TYR A 484 -6.77 -15.96 22.17
N SER A 485 -7.26 -14.82 22.66
CA SER A 485 -8.31 -14.71 23.68
C SER A 485 -9.08 -13.42 23.45
N PHE A 486 -10.06 -13.12 24.31
CA PHE A 486 -10.70 -11.82 24.32
C PHE A 486 -10.58 -11.13 25.69
N VAL A 487 -10.72 -9.81 25.68
CA VAL A 487 -10.76 -8.94 26.85
C VAL A 487 -11.90 -7.94 26.74
N SER A 488 -12.16 -7.19 27.80
CA SER A 488 -13.13 -6.11 27.78
C SER A 488 -12.82 -5.05 26.71
N SER A 489 -13.85 -4.37 26.21
CA SER A 489 -13.65 -3.22 25.29
C SER A 489 -12.92 -2.05 25.94
N SER A 490 -12.98 -1.91 27.27
CA SER A 490 -12.23 -0.92 28.06
C SER A 490 -10.75 -1.27 28.25
N ALA A 491 -10.36 -2.51 27.94
CA ALA A 491 -8.97 -2.94 28.08
C ALA A 491 -8.02 -2.14 27.18
N ARG A 492 -6.83 -1.81 27.73
CA ARG A 492 -5.73 -1.13 27.05
C ARG A 492 -4.41 -1.78 27.43
N PHE A 493 -3.35 -1.53 26.63
CA PHE A 493 -1.99 -1.85 27.05
C PHE A 493 -1.40 -0.69 27.83
N ASP A 494 -0.81 -1.02 28.99
CA ASP A 494 0.01 -0.13 29.78
C ASP A 494 1.33 -0.85 30.10
N ASP A 495 2.47 -0.29 29.64
CA ASP A 495 3.81 -0.90 29.75
C ASP A 495 3.88 -2.39 29.35
N GLY A 496 3.12 -2.78 28.32
CA GLY A 496 3.06 -4.16 27.82
C GLY A 496 2.12 -5.09 28.57
N ASN A 497 1.49 -4.64 29.67
CA ASN A 497 0.47 -5.36 30.41
C ASN A 497 -0.94 -4.93 29.98
N ILE A 498 -1.88 -5.87 30.07
CA ILE A 498 -3.29 -5.57 29.87
C ILE A 498 -3.85 -4.99 31.15
N VAL A 499 -4.36 -3.77 31.06
CA VAL A 499 -5.07 -3.09 32.15
C VAL A 499 -6.51 -2.91 31.72
N GLU A 500 -7.44 -3.37 32.56
CA GLU A 500 -8.86 -3.07 32.42
C GLU A 500 -9.19 -1.93 33.37
N ASP A 501 -9.83 -0.87 32.87
CA ASP A 501 -10.36 0.18 33.72
C ASP A 501 -11.53 -0.42 34.53
N VAL A 502 -11.30 -0.70 35.79
CA VAL A 502 -12.38 -1.13 36.72
C VAL A 502 -13.22 0.10 37.01
N VAL A 503 -14.38 0.18 36.39
CA VAL A 503 -15.39 1.17 36.72
C VAL A 503 -15.98 0.74 38.06
N ILE A 504 -15.55 1.37 39.16
CA ILE A 504 -16.18 1.22 40.44
C ILE A 504 -17.42 2.15 40.43
N GLU A 505 -18.58 1.58 40.20
CA GLU A 505 -19.83 2.30 40.43
C GLU A 505 -19.94 2.61 41.93
N ASN A 506 -19.67 3.85 42.29
CA ASN A 506 -20.01 4.35 43.63
C ASN A 506 -21.52 4.60 43.67
N PRO A 507 -22.21 4.22 44.75
CA PRO A 507 -23.66 4.48 44.88
C PRO A 507 -24.06 5.95 44.75
N ASP A 508 -23.10 6.88 44.83
CA ASP A 508 -23.30 8.33 44.70
C ASP A 508 -23.05 8.90 43.30
N GLY A 509 -22.83 8.04 42.26
CA GLY A 509 -22.73 8.46 40.83
C GLY A 509 -21.45 9.20 40.42
N VAL A 510 -20.37 9.13 41.22
CA VAL A 510 -19.08 9.73 40.88
C VAL A 510 -18.17 8.65 40.28
N PHE A 511 -17.74 8.81 39.02
CA PHE A 511 -16.79 7.95 38.36
C PHE A 511 -15.36 8.31 38.78
N VAL A 512 -14.67 7.39 39.46
CA VAL A 512 -13.22 7.50 39.77
C VAL A 512 -12.48 6.46 38.98
N SER A 513 -11.55 6.86 38.09
CA SER A 513 -10.69 5.94 37.37
C SER A 513 -9.52 5.45 38.26
N ASP A 514 -9.03 4.23 38.04
CA ASP A 514 -7.91 3.66 38.83
C ASP A 514 -6.63 4.48 38.79
N SER A 515 -6.46 5.38 37.83
CA SER A 515 -5.34 6.33 37.76
C SER A 515 -5.34 7.32 38.94
N GLU A 516 -6.51 7.68 39.48
CA GLU A 516 -6.62 8.56 40.65
C GLU A 516 -6.39 7.81 41.97
N SER A 517 -6.73 6.53 42.06
CA SER A 517 -6.49 5.73 43.27
C SER A 517 -4.98 5.52 43.55
N SER A 518 -4.15 5.42 42.50
CA SER A 518 -2.69 5.36 42.62
C SER A 518 -2.07 6.69 43.07
N LEU A 519 -2.68 7.81 42.72
CA LEU A 519 -2.26 9.15 43.14
C LEU A 519 -2.59 9.41 44.62
N LEU A 520 -3.76 8.97 45.06
CA LEU A 520 -4.20 9.08 46.46
C LEU A 520 -3.35 8.21 47.42
N GLN A 521 -2.91 7.04 46.99
CA GLN A 521 -1.97 6.20 47.72
C GLN A 521 -0.56 6.84 47.84
N LYS A 522 -0.10 7.53 46.82
CA LYS A 522 1.17 8.29 46.85
C LYS A 522 1.08 9.55 47.72
N LEU A 523 -0.13 10.09 47.96
CA LEU A 523 -0.35 11.25 48.82
C LEU A 523 -0.63 10.89 50.28
N GLY A 524 -0.46 9.62 50.67
CA GLY A 524 -0.46 9.23 52.09
C GLY A 524 -1.86 9.03 52.72
N PHE A 525 -2.94 9.01 51.97
CA PHE A 525 -4.28 8.69 52.50
C PHE A 525 -4.45 7.18 52.66
N ARG A 526 -4.40 6.68 53.90
CA ARG A 526 -4.73 5.28 54.20
C ARG A 526 -6.24 5.04 54.06
N LYS A 527 -6.61 3.98 53.33
CA LYS A 527 -7.99 3.45 53.37
C LYS A 527 -8.30 3.04 54.82
N SER A 528 -9.25 3.71 55.45
CA SER A 528 -9.99 3.13 56.58
C SER A 528 -11.11 2.28 56.00
N LEU A 529 -11.15 1.03 56.42
CA LEU A 529 -12.21 0.06 56.17
C LEU A 529 -13.56 0.57 56.61
#